data_d1ea64abfb28f559852af595979855c6
#
_entry.id   d1ea64abfb28f559852af595979855c6
#
_cell.length_a   1.000
_cell.length_b   1.000
_cell.length_c   1.000
_cell.angle_alpha   90.00
_cell.angle_beta   90.00
_cell.angle_gamma   90.00
#
_symmetry.space_group_name_H-M   'P 1'
#
loop_
_entity.id
_entity.type
_entity.pdbx_description
1 polymer ?
#
loop_
_entity_poly.entity_id
_entity_poly.type
_entity_poly.pdbx_seq_one_letter_code
_entity_poly.pdbx_strand_id
1 'polypeptide(L)'
;MCLFTSNAGLGPPLGNSEGIFFDAGWYATNQFALEVIFHNRMKRYECLTTNSSRASAIFVPFYAGLDVARYLWSYNTSVRDSLSLDLVRWLKSQPEWTAMGGKDHFLVAGRIAWDFRRPGEEENSWGGKLLVLPEAKNMTVLVIESSPWHSNDFAIPYPTYFHPSKDSEVFAWQDRMKQLERPWLFSFAGAQRPNQTGSIRSQLIGQCRESHRCKLLNCDLNASKCHSPSSIMKTFQSSVFCLQPPGDSYTRRSAFDSMVAGCVPVFFHPGSAYVQYLWHLPRNYTRYSVFISEDEVREGKVSIEEALSRFTEEQVRAMRDEVIRLIPRLIYADPRSRLENSGDAFDVAVEGVIERAEKLRREMLELEGFSSPLQESNSWKYFLVGSERKHEWDHFFFEKKRS
;
A
#
# COMPACT_ATOMS: atom_id res chain seq x y z
N MET A 1 -0.79 2.21 -21.81
CA MET A 1 -2.05 1.74 -21.21
C MET A 1 -2.22 0.23 -21.33
N CYS A 2 -2.01 -0.37 -22.51
CA CYS A 2 -2.16 -1.82 -22.70
C CYS A 2 -1.38 -2.73 -21.72
N LEU A 3 -0.18 -2.32 -21.29
CA LEU A 3 0.62 -3.08 -20.31
C LEU A 3 -0.06 -3.18 -18.93
N PHE A 4 -0.81 -2.16 -18.51
CA PHE A 4 -1.54 -2.16 -17.23
C PHE A 4 -2.82 -2.99 -17.27
N THR A 5 -3.41 -3.14 -18.43
CA THR A 5 -4.70 -3.83 -18.59
C THR A 5 -4.55 -5.26 -19.08
N SER A 6 -3.35 -5.65 -19.57
CA SER A 6 -3.10 -7.00 -20.04
C SER A 6 -3.27 -8.02 -18.92
N ASN A 7 -3.78 -9.21 -19.26
CA ASN A 7 -3.94 -10.32 -18.34
C ASN A 7 -4.71 -9.92 -17.05
N ALA A 8 -5.84 -9.21 -17.20
CA ALA A 8 -6.66 -8.69 -16.10
C ALA A 8 -5.90 -7.76 -15.12
N GLY A 9 -4.85 -7.09 -15.57
CA GLY A 9 -4.01 -6.20 -14.76
C GLY A 9 -2.74 -6.86 -14.20
N LEU A 10 -2.57 -8.16 -14.35
CA LEU A 10 -1.40 -8.88 -13.83
C LEU A 10 -0.13 -8.64 -14.65
N GLY A 11 -0.27 -8.27 -15.91
CA GLY A 11 0.86 -8.16 -16.84
C GLY A 11 1.32 -9.54 -17.37
N PRO A 12 2.50 -9.61 -18.00
CA PRO A 12 3.01 -10.87 -18.56
C PRO A 12 3.44 -11.85 -17.45
N PRO A 13 3.30 -13.16 -17.67
CA PRO A 13 3.77 -14.17 -16.73
C PRO A 13 5.30 -14.13 -16.61
N LEU A 14 5.80 -14.41 -15.42
CA LEU A 14 7.22 -14.58 -15.13
C LEU A 14 7.57 -16.06 -15.21
N GLY A 15 8.58 -16.39 -16.00
CA GLY A 15 9.13 -17.74 -16.00
C GLY A 15 9.90 -18.05 -14.71
N ASN A 16 10.00 -19.32 -14.36
CA ASN A 16 10.80 -19.80 -13.23
C ASN A 16 12.29 -19.77 -13.57
N SER A 17 12.86 -18.57 -13.68
CA SER A 17 14.29 -18.41 -13.88
C SER A 17 15.03 -18.60 -12.56
N GLU A 18 16.07 -19.39 -12.55
CA GLU A 18 16.96 -19.62 -11.40
C GLU A 18 16.25 -20.19 -10.13
N GLY A 19 15.08 -20.78 -10.26
CA GLY A 19 14.33 -21.32 -9.12
C GLY A 19 13.83 -20.25 -8.13
N ILE A 20 13.72 -18.99 -8.53
CA ILE A 20 13.25 -17.89 -7.66
C ILE A 20 11.74 -17.93 -7.47
N PHE A 21 11.01 -18.25 -8.52
CA PHE A 21 9.55 -18.34 -8.55
C PHE A 21 9.07 -19.80 -8.66
N PHE A 22 7.79 -20.01 -8.52
CA PHE A 22 7.13 -21.21 -9.02
C PHE A 22 6.74 -21.00 -10.50
N ASP A 23 6.37 -22.08 -11.19
CA ASP A 23 6.00 -22.04 -12.60
C ASP A 23 4.68 -21.31 -12.85
N ALA A 24 3.82 -21.20 -11.82
CA ALA A 24 2.53 -20.54 -11.88
C ALA A 24 2.36 -19.46 -10.80
N GLY A 25 1.42 -18.55 -11.03
CA GLY A 25 1.05 -17.50 -10.08
C GLY A 25 1.99 -16.29 -10.04
N TRP A 26 2.98 -16.19 -10.93
CA TRP A 26 3.95 -15.10 -10.93
C TRP A 26 3.87 -14.27 -12.21
N TYR A 27 3.81 -12.93 -12.05
CA TYR A 27 3.60 -11.99 -13.15
C TYR A 27 4.45 -10.74 -12.97
N ALA A 28 4.86 -10.12 -14.09
CA ALA A 28 5.54 -8.82 -14.10
C ALA A 28 4.53 -7.69 -13.89
N THR A 29 3.84 -7.73 -12.77
CA THR A 29 2.75 -6.81 -12.43
C THR A 29 3.26 -5.40 -12.19
N ASN A 30 2.59 -4.42 -12.79
CA ASN A 30 2.89 -3.03 -12.55
C ASN A 30 2.32 -2.59 -11.18
N GLN A 31 3.09 -1.82 -10.42
CA GLN A 31 2.69 -1.34 -9.09
C GLN A 31 1.41 -0.46 -9.09
N PHE A 32 1.04 0.09 -10.23
CA PHE A 32 -0.15 0.93 -10.41
C PHE A 32 -1.31 0.20 -11.11
N ALA A 33 -1.24 -1.13 -11.22
CA ALA A 33 -2.31 -1.93 -11.84
C ALA A 33 -3.46 -2.27 -10.87
N LEU A 34 -3.41 -1.82 -9.62
CA LEU A 34 -4.33 -2.18 -8.55
C LEU A 34 -5.81 -2.03 -8.95
N GLU A 35 -6.18 -0.89 -9.51
CA GLU A 35 -7.59 -0.63 -9.87
C GLU A 35 -8.10 -1.56 -10.97
N VAL A 36 -7.23 -2.02 -11.86
CA VAL A 36 -7.59 -2.98 -12.92
C VAL A 36 -7.77 -4.38 -12.33
N ILE A 37 -6.85 -4.81 -11.46
CA ILE A 37 -6.92 -6.09 -10.74
C ILE A 37 -8.18 -6.13 -9.90
N PHE A 38 -8.40 -5.09 -9.09
CA PHE A 38 -9.54 -4.99 -8.18
C PHE A 38 -10.87 -5.01 -8.92
N HIS A 39 -11.00 -4.24 -10.01
CA HIS A 39 -12.23 -4.22 -10.81
C HIS A 39 -12.52 -5.58 -11.45
N ASN A 40 -11.51 -6.27 -11.99
CA ASN A 40 -11.70 -7.60 -12.56
C ASN A 40 -12.08 -8.63 -11.47
N ARG A 41 -11.58 -8.47 -10.24
CA ARG A 41 -11.96 -9.29 -9.10
C ARG A 41 -13.41 -8.99 -8.66
N MET A 42 -13.80 -7.69 -8.59
CA MET A 42 -15.16 -7.27 -8.25
C MET A 42 -16.22 -7.86 -9.19
N LYS A 43 -15.95 -7.94 -10.50
CA LYS A 43 -16.88 -8.56 -11.47
C LYS A 43 -17.24 -10.01 -11.16
N ARG A 44 -16.43 -10.69 -10.35
CA ARG A 44 -16.58 -12.09 -9.97
C ARG A 44 -16.84 -12.26 -8.46
N TYR A 45 -17.06 -11.15 -7.77
CA TYR A 45 -17.35 -11.19 -6.34
C TYR A 45 -18.73 -11.76 -6.08
N GLU A 46 -18.84 -12.83 -5.31
CA GLU A 46 -20.10 -13.58 -5.11
C GLU A 46 -21.20 -12.75 -4.46
N CYS A 47 -20.81 -11.80 -3.59
CA CYS A 47 -21.76 -10.90 -2.92
C CYS A 47 -22.08 -9.65 -3.74
N LEU A 48 -21.58 -9.54 -5.00
CA LEU A 48 -21.95 -8.44 -5.87
C LEU A 48 -23.42 -8.50 -6.24
N THR A 49 -24.15 -7.42 -6.03
CA THR A 49 -25.56 -7.30 -6.39
C THR A 49 -25.80 -6.03 -7.21
N THR A 50 -26.75 -6.10 -8.14
CA THR A 50 -27.26 -4.93 -8.87
C THR A 50 -28.42 -4.23 -8.15
N ASN A 51 -28.91 -4.81 -7.05
CA ASN A 51 -29.96 -4.22 -6.23
C ASN A 51 -29.32 -3.35 -5.13
N SER A 52 -29.30 -2.04 -5.36
CA SER A 52 -28.72 -1.05 -4.44
C SER A 52 -29.36 -1.05 -3.05
N SER A 53 -30.67 -1.40 -2.94
CA SER A 53 -31.36 -1.45 -1.63
C SER A 53 -30.88 -2.59 -0.74
N ARG A 54 -30.17 -3.58 -1.28
CA ARG A 54 -29.58 -4.71 -0.55
C ARG A 54 -28.09 -4.58 -0.35
N ALA A 55 -27.46 -3.57 -0.96
CA ALA A 55 -26.01 -3.38 -0.92
C ALA A 55 -25.61 -2.72 0.39
N SER A 56 -24.57 -3.25 1.07
CA SER A 56 -23.95 -2.60 2.21
C SER A 56 -23.04 -1.44 1.80
N ALA A 57 -22.42 -1.54 0.60
CA ALA A 57 -21.59 -0.50 0.00
C ALA A 57 -21.73 -0.50 -1.53
N ILE A 58 -21.46 0.64 -2.17
CA ILE A 58 -21.61 0.84 -3.62
C ILE A 58 -20.25 1.02 -4.26
N PHE A 59 -19.87 0.06 -5.11
CA PHE A 59 -18.60 0.13 -5.86
C PHE A 59 -18.73 1.03 -7.08
N VAL A 60 -17.81 1.99 -7.20
CA VAL A 60 -17.70 2.91 -8.33
C VAL A 60 -16.53 2.49 -9.21
N PRO A 61 -16.76 1.87 -10.38
CA PRO A 61 -15.71 1.34 -11.26
C PRO A 61 -15.05 2.44 -12.11
N PHE A 62 -14.39 3.40 -11.46
CA PHE A 62 -13.68 4.50 -12.10
C PHE A 62 -12.17 4.30 -11.99
N TYR A 63 -11.46 4.35 -13.12
CA TYR A 63 -10.00 4.16 -13.18
C TYR A 63 -9.26 5.48 -12.94
N ALA A 64 -9.34 5.98 -11.71
CA ALA A 64 -8.78 7.28 -11.32
C ALA A 64 -7.25 7.34 -11.49
N GLY A 65 -6.55 6.26 -11.14
CA GLY A 65 -5.10 6.19 -11.25
C GLY A 65 -4.59 6.16 -12.68
N LEU A 66 -5.30 5.47 -13.58
CA LEU A 66 -4.97 5.48 -15.01
C LEU A 66 -5.28 6.84 -15.65
N ASP A 67 -6.34 7.51 -15.20
CA ASP A 67 -6.69 8.85 -15.69
C ASP A 67 -5.64 9.87 -15.25
N VAL A 68 -5.37 10.01 -13.97
CA VAL A 68 -4.39 10.98 -13.46
C VAL A 68 -2.98 10.75 -14.00
N ALA A 69 -2.59 9.49 -14.23
CA ALA A 69 -1.27 9.14 -14.79
C ALA A 69 -1.00 9.73 -16.17
N ARG A 70 -2.05 10.07 -16.92
CA ARG A 70 -1.95 10.71 -18.25
C ARG A 70 -1.52 12.16 -18.16
N TYR A 71 -1.81 12.84 -17.04
CA TYR A 71 -1.75 14.29 -16.93
C TYR A 71 -1.22 14.74 -15.55
N LEU A 72 -0.14 14.10 -15.04
CA LEU A 72 0.39 14.40 -13.70
C LEU A 72 0.86 15.86 -13.55
N TRP A 73 1.36 16.48 -14.62
CA TRP A 73 1.83 17.88 -14.65
C TRP A 73 1.82 18.42 -16.08
N SER A 74 2.04 19.73 -16.24
CA SER A 74 2.23 20.41 -17.52
C SER A 74 1.05 20.35 -18.49
N TYR A 75 -0.18 20.19 -17.97
CA TYR A 75 -1.41 20.25 -18.72
C TYR A 75 -2.38 21.23 -18.06
N ASN A 76 -3.27 21.80 -18.86
CA ASN A 76 -4.34 22.65 -18.35
C ASN A 76 -5.17 21.90 -17.30
N THR A 77 -5.42 22.54 -16.16
CA THR A 77 -6.12 21.94 -15.02
C THR A 77 -7.53 21.49 -15.37
N SER A 78 -8.22 22.17 -16.29
CA SER A 78 -9.55 21.78 -16.76
C SER A 78 -9.53 20.41 -17.48
N VAL A 79 -8.47 20.11 -18.23
CA VAL A 79 -8.28 18.79 -18.87
C VAL A 79 -7.99 17.72 -17.82
N ARG A 80 -7.12 18.05 -16.87
CA ARG A 80 -6.67 17.12 -15.81
C ARG A 80 -7.79 16.72 -14.86
N ASP A 81 -8.75 17.61 -14.61
CA ASP A 81 -9.83 17.39 -13.65
C ASP A 81 -11.16 16.98 -14.30
N SER A 82 -11.25 17.03 -15.64
CA SER A 82 -12.51 16.86 -16.37
C SER A 82 -13.24 15.58 -15.99
N LEU A 83 -12.57 14.42 -16.05
CA LEU A 83 -13.19 13.13 -15.74
C LEU A 83 -13.55 12.99 -14.25
N SER A 84 -12.76 13.56 -13.34
CA SER A 84 -13.10 13.58 -11.92
C SER A 84 -14.34 14.43 -11.64
N LEU A 85 -14.46 15.58 -12.30
CA LEU A 85 -15.64 16.46 -12.18
C LEU A 85 -16.89 15.82 -12.81
N ASP A 86 -16.75 15.17 -13.96
CA ASP A 86 -17.83 14.46 -14.60
C ASP A 86 -18.30 13.28 -13.75
N LEU A 87 -17.37 12.54 -13.14
CA LEU A 87 -17.69 11.45 -12.22
C LEU A 87 -18.56 11.94 -11.05
N VAL A 88 -18.12 12.96 -10.33
CA VAL A 88 -18.85 13.42 -9.14
C VAL A 88 -20.20 14.03 -9.52
N ARG A 89 -20.30 14.72 -10.67
CA ARG A 89 -21.56 15.22 -11.21
C ARG A 89 -22.53 14.10 -11.52
N TRP A 90 -22.03 13.04 -12.17
CA TRP A 90 -22.82 11.86 -12.49
C TRP A 90 -23.27 11.13 -11.22
N LEU A 91 -22.39 10.89 -10.25
CA LEU A 91 -22.72 10.24 -8.99
C LEU A 91 -23.83 10.98 -8.24
N LYS A 92 -23.74 12.31 -8.15
CA LYS A 92 -24.78 13.15 -7.50
C LYS A 92 -26.16 13.06 -8.17
N SER A 93 -26.21 12.73 -9.46
CA SER A 93 -27.47 12.55 -10.19
C SER A 93 -28.10 11.18 -9.97
N GLN A 94 -27.39 10.23 -9.34
CA GLN A 94 -27.91 8.89 -9.08
C GLN A 94 -28.79 8.88 -7.82
N PRO A 95 -29.91 8.14 -7.83
CA PRO A 95 -30.78 8.02 -6.65
C PRO A 95 -30.07 7.42 -5.44
N GLU A 96 -29.12 6.51 -5.63
CA GLU A 96 -28.34 5.87 -4.59
C GLU A 96 -27.49 6.87 -3.80
N TRP A 97 -27.04 7.94 -4.45
CA TRP A 97 -26.26 8.99 -3.77
C TRP A 97 -27.03 9.67 -2.66
N THR A 98 -28.34 9.86 -2.84
CA THR A 98 -29.18 10.61 -1.89
C THR A 98 -29.35 9.90 -0.56
N ALA A 99 -29.22 8.56 -0.54
CA ALA A 99 -29.45 7.75 0.68
C ALA A 99 -28.42 8.07 1.78
N MET A 100 -27.13 8.21 1.44
CA MET A 100 -26.08 8.45 2.39
C MET A 100 -25.12 9.59 1.98
N GLY A 101 -25.46 10.38 0.95
CA GLY A 101 -24.64 11.45 0.44
C GLY A 101 -23.25 10.98 -0.04
N GLY A 102 -23.15 9.73 -0.51
CA GLY A 102 -21.93 9.11 -0.99
C GLY A 102 -21.08 8.40 0.08
N LYS A 103 -21.48 8.38 1.35
CA LYS A 103 -20.69 7.76 2.45
C LYS A 103 -20.57 6.25 2.34
N ASP A 104 -21.48 5.59 1.65
CA ASP A 104 -21.48 4.17 1.31
C ASP A 104 -20.84 3.86 -0.05
N HIS A 105 -20.42 4.88 -0.78
CA HIS A 105 -19.75 4.71 -2.07
C HIS A 105 -18.25 4.55 -1.88
N PHE A 106 -17.63 3.66 -2.67
CA PHE A 106 -16.19 3.50 -2.68
C PHE A 106 -15.64 3.29 -4.09
N LEU A 107 -14.39 3.71 -4.28
CA LEU A 107 -13.62 3.46 -5.50
C LEU A 107 -12.17 3.09 -5.17
N VAL A 108 -11.48 2.51 -6.16
CA VAL A 108 -10.05 2.20 -6.07
C VAL A 108 -9.29 3.11 -7.01
N ALA A 109 -8.36 3.90 -6.47
CA ALA A 109 -7.61 4.89 -7.24
C ALA A 109 -6.25 4.38 -7.76
N GLY A 110 -5.73 3.27 -7.28
CA GLY A 110 -4.55 2.57 -7.80
C GLY A 110 -3.21 3.33 -7.71
N ARG A 111 -3.19 4.52 -7.10
CA ARG A 111 -2.02 5.38 -6.91
C ARG A 111 -1.97 5.96 -5.50
N ILE A 112 -0.93 6.75 -5.19
CA ILE A 112 -0.82 7.43 -3.90
C ILE A 112 -1.85 8.55 -3.80
N ALA A 113 -2.39 8.82 -2.61
CA ALA A 113 -3.40 9.87 -2.39
C ALA A 113 -2.91 11.27 -2.80
N TRP A 114 -1.60 11.50 -2.73
CA TRP A 114 -0.96 12.73 -3.17
C TRP A 114 -1.23 13.08 -4.65
N ASP A 115 -1.30 12.07 -5.53
CA ASP A 115 -1.58 12.27 -6.96
C ASP A 115 -2.97 12.84 -7.22
N PHE A 116 -3.88 12.84 -6.24
CA PHE A 116 -5.27 13.28 -6.34
C PHE A 116 -5.59 14.50 -5.47
N ARG A 117 -4.57 15.12 -4.84
CA ARG A 117 -4.74 16.22 -3.88
C ARG A 117 -3.98 17.46 -4.31
N ARG A 118 -4.07 17.85 -5.60
CA ARG A 118 -3.42 19.07 -6.10
C ARG A 118 -3.86 20.28 -5.29
N PRO A 119 -2.91 21.05 -4.69
CA PRO A 119 -3.24 22.17 -3.79
C PRO A 119 -3.67 23.44 -4.54
N GLY A 120 -3.24 23.62 -5.80
CA GLY A 120 -3.45 24.84 -6.58
C GLY A 120 -4.04 24.62 -7.97
N GLU A 121 -4.25 25.72 -8.70
CA GLU A 121 -4.73 25.73 -10.09
C GLU A 121 -3.60 25.88 -11.11
N GLU A 122 -2.36 25.94 -10.67
CA GLU A 122 -1.21 26.12 -11.55
C GLU A 122 -0.96 24.85 -12.37
N GLU A 123 -0.68 25.00 -13.65
CA GLU A 123 -0.40 23.88 -14.56
C GLU A 123 0.81 23.06 -14.13
N ASN A 124 1.79 23.68 -13.48
CA ASN A 124 2.98 23.02 -12.97
C ASN A 124 2.75 22.26 -11.64
N SER A 125 1.59 22.45 -10.99
CA SER A 125 1.24 21.70 -9.78
C SER A 125 0.98 20.24 -10.10
N TRP A 126 1.44 19.34 -9.23
CA TRP A 126 1.33 17.89 -9.41
C TRP A 126 -0.10 17.37 -9.20
N GLY A 127 -0.53 16.44 -10.05
CA GLY A 127 -1.70 15.58 -9.85
C GLY A 127 -3.05 16.22 -10.20
N GLY A 128 -4.13 15.53 -9.87
CA GLY A 128 -5.53 15.95 -10.03
C GLY A 128 -6.17 16.39 -8.71
N LYS A 129 -7.47 16.71 -8.76
CA LYS A 129 -8.24 17.20 -7.61
C LYS A 129 -9.28 16.23 -7.05
N LEU A 130 -9.34 14.99 -7.51
CA LEU A 130 -10.40 14.06 -7.14
C LEU A 130 -10.66 14.01 -5.62
N LEU A 131 -9.61 13.82 -4.82
CA LEU A 131 -9.74 13.66 -3.37
C LEU A 131 -9.98 14.94 -2.57
N VAL A 132 -9.91 16.10 -3.20
CA VAL A 132 -10.26 17.38 -2.58
C VAL A 132 -11.66 17.88 -2.96
N LEU A 133 -12.33 17.22 -3.91
CA LEU A 133 -13.71 17.55 -4.27
C LEU A 133 -14.64 17.24 -3.09
N PRO A 134 -15.64 18.11 -2.81
CA PRO A 134 -16.56 17.92 -1.67
C PRO A 134 -17.25 16.55 -1.67
N GLU A 135 -17.66 16.10 -2.85
CA GLU A 135 -18.33 14.80 -3.01
C GLU A 135 -17.40 13.63 -2.69
N ALA A 136 -16.16 13.65 -3.21
CA ALA A 136 -15.18 12.59 -2.97
C ALA A 136 -14.72 12.52 -1.51
N LYS A 137 -14.86 13.61 -0.74
CA LYS A 137 -14.57 13.60 0.71
C LYS A 137 -15.54 12.70 1.48
N ASN A 138 -16.75 12.52 1.00
CA ASN A 138 -17.71 11.61 1.62
C ASN A 138 -17.44 10.14 1.30
N MET A 139 -16.86 9.86 0.14
CA MET A 139 -16.61 8.49 -0.32
C MET A 139 -15.43 7.83 0.42
N THR A 140 -15.37 6.51 0.35
CA THR A 140 -14.18 5.75 0.72
C THR A 140 -13.33 5.52 -0.52
N VAL A 141 -12.09 6.01 -0.53
CA VAL A 141 -11.17 5.85 -1.66
C VAL A 141 -10.01 4.94 -1.26
N LEU A 142 -9.88 3.81 -1.94
CA LEU A 142 -8.78 2.87 -1.73
C LEU A 142 -7.59 3.27 -2.58
N VAL A 143 -6.44 3.43 -1.94
CA VAL A 143 -5.19 3.92 -2.54
C VAL A 143 -4.02 3.01 -2.14
N ILE A 144 -2.88 3.10 -2.82
CA ILE A 144 -1.68 2.36 -2.40
C ILE A 144 -0.89 3.06 -1.30
N GLU A 145 -1.12 4.36 -1.11
CA GLU A 145 -0.61 5.16 0.01
C GLU A 145 -1.66 6.19 0.38
N SER A 146 -2.11 6.18 1.62
CA SER A 146 -3.10 7.11 2.14
C SER A 146 -2.46 8.33 2.78
N SER A 147 -3.19 9.44 2.81
CA SER A 147 -2.80 10.63 3.56
C SER A 147 -2.97 10.39 5.07
N PRO A 148 -1.97 10.72 5.90
CA PRO A 148 -2.14 10.64 7.36
C PRO A 148 -3.08 11.70 7.93
N TRP A 149 -3.48 12.70 7.14
CA TRP A 149 -4.27 13.86 7.60
C TRP A 149 -5.72 13.87 7.10
N HIS A 150 -6.13 12.89 6.30
CA HIS A 150 -7.47 12.85 5.69
C HIS A 150 -8.18 11.54 6.03
N SER A 151 -9.51 11.59 6.10
CA SER A 151 -10.34 10.48 6.56
C SER A 151 -11.00 9.68 5.44
N ASN A 152 -10.92 10.10 4.19
CA ASN A 152 -11.62 9.50 3.07
C ASN A 152 -10.79 8.54 2.21
N ASP A 153 -9.48 8.47 2.43
CA ASP A 153 -8.57 7.58 1.70
C ASP A 153 -7.94 6.53 2.62
N PHE A 154 -7.92 5.27 2.16
CA PHE A 154 -7.40 4.12 2.89
C PHE A 154 -6.36 3.39 2.06
N ALA A 155 -5.20 3.14 2.67
CA ALA A 155 -4.17 2.38 1.99
C ALA A 155 -4.48 0.88 2.03
N ILE A 156 -4.38 0.25 0.86
CA ILE A 156 -4.39 -1.19 0.67
C ILE A 156 -3.08 -1.61 -0.03
N PRO A 157 -2.64 -2.88 0.10
CA PRO A 157 -1.34 -3.31 -0.40
C PRO A 157 -1.10 -2.98 -1.88
N TYR A 158 0.14 -2.65 -2.20
CA TYR A 158 0.58 -2.62 -3.60
C TYR A 158 0.41 -3.99 -4.24
N PRO A 159 0.04 -4.09 -5.53
CA PRO A 159 0.17 -5.34 -6.26
C PRO A 159 1.62 -5.82 -6.25
N THR A 160 1.84 -7.04 -5.83
CA THR A 160 3.14 -7.73 -5.85
C THR A 160 3.33 -8.47 -7.17
N TYR A 161 4.29 -9.36 -7.25
CA TYR A 161 4.47 -10.25 -8.41
C TYR A 161 3.73 -11.59 -8.26
N PHE A 162 3.22 -11.89 -7.05
CA PHE A 162 2.58 -13.16 -6.72
C PHE A 162 1.06 -13.03 -6.74
N HIS A 163 0.42 -13.75 -7.65
CA HIS A 163 -1.03 -13.79 -7.86
C HIS A 163 -1.49 -15.24 -8.00
N PRO A 164 -1.57 -15.98 -6.89
CA PRO A 164 -1.96 -17.38 -6.91
C PRO A 164 -3.41 -17.56 -7.37
N SER A 165 -3.69 -18.71 -7.96
CA SER A 165 -5.05 -19.07 -8.40
C SER A 165 -5.79 -19.97 -7.40
N LYS A 166 -5.10 -20.52 -6.39
CA LYS A 166 -5.65 -21.42 -5.37
C LYS A 166 -4.82 -21.39 -4.10
N ASP A 167 -5.45 -21.75 -2.96
CA ASP A 167 -4.81 -21.76 -1.64
C ASP A 167 -3.55 -22.64 -1.59
N SER A 168 -3.54 -23.76 -2.30
CA SER A 168 -2.37 -24.66 -2.30
C SER A 168 -1.10 -24.00 -2.86
N GLU A 169 -1.21 -23.01 -3.77
CA GLU A 169 -0.06 -22.25 -4.25
C GLU A 169 0.46 -21.29 -3.17
N VAL A 170 -0.45 -20.71 -2.37
CA VAL A 170 -0.09 -19.87 -1.23
C VAL A 170 0.63 -20.68 -0.17
N PHE A 171 0.06 -21.82 0.23
CA PHE A 171 0.65 -22.67 1.27
C PHE A 171 2.01 -23.22 0.85
N ALA A 172 2.13 -23.69 -0.38
CA ALA A 172 3.42 -24.16 -0.91
C ALA A 172 4.47 -23.04 -0.92
N TRP A 173 4.08 -21.79 -1.24
CA TRP A 173 4.97 -20.64 -1.18
C TRP A 173 5.38 -20.31 0.25
N GLN A 174 4.43 -20.28 1.19
CA GLN A 174 4.70 -20.05 2.60
C GLN A 174 5.66 -21.08 3.18
N ASP A 175 5.45 -22.37 2.87
CA ASP A 175 6.33 -23.46 3.34
C ASP A 175 7.74 -23.33 2.75
N ARG A 176 7.85 -22.98 1.48
CA ARG A 176 9.14 -22.68 0.87
C ARG A 176 9.83 -21.51 1.58
N MET A 177 9.13 -20.42 1.88
CA MET A 177 9.74 -19.26 2.55
C MET A 177 10.22 -19.60 3.96
N LYS A 178 9.56 -20.52 4.68
CA LYS A 178 10.01 -21.02 6.00
C LYS A 178 11.32 -21.79 5.90
N GLN A 179 11.49 -22.58 4.84
CA GLN A 179 12.63 -23.48 4.65
C GLN A 179 13.88 -22.81 4.08
N LEU A 180 13.74 -21.60 3.49
CA LEU A 180 14.88 -20.93 2.87
C LEU A 180 15.93 -20.52 3.88
N GLU A 181 17.18 -20.90 3.59
CA GLU A 181 18.35 -20.35 4.25
C GLU A 181 18.58 -18.88 3.82
N ARG A 182 18.98 -18.05 4.80
CA ARG A 182 19.17 -16.62 4.58
C ARG A 182 20.56 -16.21 5.05
N PRO A 183 21.58 -16.30 4.18
CA PRO A 183 22.97 -16.04 4.54
C PRO A 183 23.24 -14.59 4.91
N TRP A 184 22.36 -13.64 4.50
CA TRP A 184 22.54 -12.23 4.77
C TRP A 184 21.69 -11.77 5.95
N LEU A 185 22.30 -11.08 6.92
CA LEU A 185 21.56 -10.48 8.03
C LEU A 185 20.53 -9.48 7.50
N PHE A 186 20.97 -8.60 6.58
CA PHE A 186 20.07 -7.63 5.99
C PHE A 186 20.37 -7.36 4.51
N SER A 187 19.43 -6.72 3.82
CA SER A 187 19.63 -6.29 2.44
C SER A 187 19.00 -4.92 2.19
N PHE A 188 19.56 -4.24 1.20
CA PHE A 188 18.98 -3.04 0.62
C PHE A 188 18.95 -3.16 -0.91
N ALA A 189 17.78 -2.88 -1.51
CA ALA A 189 17.60 -2.76 -2.94
C ALA A 189 17.14 -1.34 -3.27
N GLY A 190 18.00 -0.51 -3.86
CA GLY A 190 17.65 0.88 -4.15
C GLY A 190 18.79 1.70 -4.69
N ALA A 191 18.46 2.93 -5.11
CA ALA A 191 19.36 3.98 -5.56
C ALA A 191 19.50 5.08 -4.52
N GLN A 192 20.56 5.85 -4.60
CA GLN A 192 20.71 7.11 -3.89
C GLN A 192 19.63 8.11 -4.34
N ARG A 193 19.36 9.10 -3.49
CA ARG A 193 18.45 10.22 -3.79
C ARG A 193 19.15 11.54 -3.42
N PRO A 194 20.22 11.93 -4.14
CA PRO A 194 21.05 13.08 -3.76
C PRO A 194 20.28 14.40 -3.76
N ASN A 195 19.26 14.53 -4.63
CA ASN A 195 18.44 15.73 -4.76
C ASN A 195 17.26 15.78 -3.77
N GLN A 196 17.06 14.73 -2.96
CA GLN A 196 15.98 14.66 -1.98
C GLN A 196 16.53 14.98 -0.59
N THR A 197 16.27 16.19 -0.12
CA THR A 197 16.63 16.64 1.23
C THR A 197 16.06 15.68 2.27
N GLY A 198 16.93 15.20 3.17
CA GLY A 198 16.54 14.29 4.25
C GLY A 198 16.50 12.80 3.88
N SER A 199 16.79 12.41 2.63
CA SER A 199 16.90 11.00 2.27
C SER A 199 18.07 10.30 2.96
N ILE A 200 17.77 9.20 3.67
CA ILE A 200 18.78 8.38 4.36
C ILE A 200 19.42 7.30 3.49
N ARG A 201 19.05 7.22 2.21
CA ARG A 201 19.46 6.12 1.32
C ARG A 201 20.96 6.05 1.10
N SER A 202 21.63 7.19 1.04
CA SER A 202 23.08 7.24 0.91
C SER A 202 23.78 6.64 2.13
N GLN A 203 23.30 6.94 3.34
CA GLN A 203 23.81 6.36 4.60
C GLN A 203 23.58 4.85 4.64
N LEU A 204 22.37 4.38 4.25
CA LEU A 204 22.06 2.94 4.21
C LEU A 204 22.93 2.20 3.20
N ILE A 205 23.19 2.78 2.02
CA ILE A 205 24.09 2.21 1.02
C ILE A 205 25.52 2.17 1.56
N GLY A 206 25.98 3.23 2.23
CA GLY A 206 27.28 3.29 2.88
C GLY A 206 27.44 2.16 3.91
N GLN A 207 26.57 2.09 4.91
CA GLN A 207 26.60 1.04 5.94
C GLN A 207 26.50 -0.38 5.33
N CYS A 208 25.69 -0.56 4.27
CA CYS A 208 25.60 -1.86 3.61
C CYS A 208 26.88 -2.25 2.87
N ARG A 209 27.63 -1.30 2.31
CA ARG A 209 28.93 -1.57 1.66
C ARG A 209 30.03 -1.93 2.66
N GLU A 210 29.99 -1.33 3.85
CA GLU A 210 30.95 -1.56 4.91
C GLU A 210 30.70 -2.88 5.65
N SER A 211 29.45 -3.38 5.62
CA SER A 211 29.05 -4.61 6.31
C SER A 211 29.27 -5.85 5.42
N HIS A 212 29.95 -6.86 5.95
CA HIS A 212 30.07 -8.19 5.33
C HIS A 212 28.79 -9.02 5.44
N ARG A 213 27.78 -8.55 6.20
CA ARG A 213 26.50 -9.24 6.43
C ARG A 213 25.35 -8.61 5.67
N CYS A 214 25.64 -7.60 4.81
CA CYS A 214 24.64 -6.94 3.99
C CYS A 214 24.68 -7.37 2.52
N LYS A 215 23.52 -7.62 1.94
CA LYS A 215 23.32 -7.82 0.50
C LYS A 215 22.82 -6.53 -0.16
N LEU A 216 23.69 -5.84 -0.89
CA LEU A 216 23.32 -4.63 -1.62
C LEU A 216 22.95 -4.93 -3.08
N LEU A 217 21.73 -4.59 -3.48
CA LEU A 217 21.34 -4.43 -4.88
C LEU A 217 21.34 -2.92 -5.21
N ASN A 218 22.50 -2.42 -5.67
CA ASN A 218 22.67 -1.00 -5.97
C ASN A 218 22.06 -0.65 -7.33
N CYS A 219 21.02 0.15 -7.31
CA CYS A 219 20.25 0.55 -8.49
C CYS A 219 20.88 1.72 -9.28
N ASP A 220 21.81 2.46 -8.71
CA ASP A 220 22.56 3.50 -9.45
C ASP A 220 23.47 2.88 -10.52
N LEU A 221 24.10 1.74 -10.18
CA LEU A 221 25.04 1.04 -11.03
C LEU A 221 24.39 -0.04 -11.91
N ASN A 222 23.23 -0.55 -11.52
CA ASN A 222 22.57 -1.69 -12.15
C ASN A 222 21.05 -1.47 -12.27
N ALA A 223 20.65 -0.36 -12.90
CA ALA A 223 19.24 -0.02 -13.07
C ALA A 223 18.41 -1.17 -13.68
N SER A 224 18.95 -1.89 -14.67
CA SER A 224 18.28 -3.03 -15.30
C SER A 224 17.98 -4.17 -14.30
N LYS A 225 18.88 -4.46 -13.36
CA LYS A 225 18.66 -5.48 -12.33
C LYS A 225 17.58 -5.07 -11.32
N CYS A 226 17.46 -3.77 -11.04
CA CYS A 226 16.43 -3.25 -10.15
C CYS A 226 15.02 -3.22 -10.77
N HIS A 227 14.93 -3.34 -12.08
CA HIS A 227 13.65 -3.55 -12.79
C HIS A 227 13.35 -5.04 -13.02
N SER A 228 14.27 -5.94 -12.66
CA SER A 228 14.06 -7.38 -12.75
C SER A 228 13.39 -7.94 -11.49
N PRO A 229 12.17 -8.45 -11.59
CA PRO A 229 11.49 -9.08 -10.46
C PRO A 229 12.32 -10.19 -9.81
N SER A 230 13.01 -11.02 -10.61
CA SER A 230 13.85 -12.12 -10.11
C SER A 230 15.04 -11.60 -9.30
N SER A 231 15.71 -10.54 -9.74
CA SER A 231 16.85 -9.97 -9.00
C SER A 231 16.43 -9.40 -7.65
N ILE A 232 15.28 -8.70 -7.59
CA ILE A 232 14.71 -8.16 -6.37
C ILE A 232 14.32 -9.29 -5.42
N MET A 233 13.54 -10.26 -5.89
CA MET A 233 13.08 -11.38 -5.07
C MET A 233 14.23 -12.26 -4.58
N LYS A 234 15.26 -12.51 -5.41
CA LYS A 234 16.49 -13.22 -5.00
C LYS A 234 17.20 -12.50 -3.86
N THR A 235 17.27 -11.17 -3.90
CA THR A 235 17.86 -10.37 -2.84
C THR A 235 17.07 -10.52 -1.53
N PHE A 236 15.74 -10.40 -1.59
CA PHE A 236 14.90 -10.50 -0.41
C PHE A 236 14.81 -11.93 0.15
N GLN A 237 14.73 -12.95 -0.70
CA GLN A 237 14.72 -14.35 -0.28
C GLN A 237 16.00 -14.78 0.43
N SER A 238 17.13 -14.15 0.14
CA SER A 238 18.43 -14.49 0.75
C SER A 238 18.75 -13.70 2.04
N SER A 239 17.84 -12.83 2.51
CA SER A 239 18.09 -11.92 3.63
C SER A 239 17.08 -12.11 4.75
N VAL A 240 17.55 -11.94 6.00
CA VAL A 240 16.70 -12.00 7.20
C VAL A 240 15.87 -10.71 7.31
N PHE A 241 16.53 -9.55 7.20
CA PHE A 241 15.91 -8.22 7.27
C PHE A 241 16.05 -7.48 5.94
N CYS A 242 14.99 -6.77 5.52
CA CYS A 242 14.98 -6.00 4.28
C CYS A 242 14.72 -4.52 4.58
N LEU A 243 15.70 -3.65 4.27
CA LEU A 243 15.60 -2.23 4.55
C LEU A 243 14.60 -1.55 3.60
N GLN A 244 13.61 -0.85 4.15
CA GLN A 244 12.52 -0.20 3.41
C GLN A 244 12.43 1.30 3.74
N PRO A 245 13.45 2.11 3.38
CA PRO A 245 13.39 3.55 3.60
C PRO A 245 12.34 4.22 2.71
N PRO A 246 11.79 5.37 3.13
CA PRO A 246 10.98 6.22 2.25
C PRO A 246 11.72 6.58 0.96
N GLY A 247 10.97 6.99 -0.04
CA GLY A 247 11.50 7.50 -1.31
C GLY A 247 10.80 8.80 -1.67
N ASP A 248 10.18 8.87 -2.86
CA ASP A 248 9.40 10.05 -3.27
C ASP A 248 8.14 10.25 -2.39
N SER A 249 7.69 9.17 -1.75
CA SER A 249 6.63 9.16 -0.75
C SER A 249 6.96 8.16 0.36
N TYR A 250 6.10 8.01 1.36
CA TYR A 250 6.36 7.16 2.52
C TYR A 250 6.41 5.67 2.18
N THR A 251 5.50 5.20 1.33
CA THR A 251 5.31 3.77 1.07
C THR A 251 6.08 3.29 -0.16
N ARG A 252 6.30 1.98 -0.23
CA ARG A 252 7.00 1.32 -1.34
C ARG A 252 6.40 -0.05 -1.61
N ARG A 253 6.26 -0.40 -2.89
CA ARG A 253 5.96 -1.76 -3.31
C ARG A 253 6.93 -2.79 -2.74
N SER A 254 8.22 -2.43 -2.69
CA SER A 254 9.28 -3.31 -2.20
C SER A 254 9.07 -3.81 -0.77
N ALA A 255 8.31 -3.07 0.07
CA ALA A 255 7.93 -3.54 1.39
C ALA A 255 7.07 -4.81 1.31
N PHE A 256 6.08 -4.84 0.41
CA PHE A 256 5.23 -6.01 0.19
C PHE A 256 5.99 -7.14 -0.51
N ASP A 257 6.79 -6.84 -1.53
CA ASP A 257 7.63 -7.84 -2.19
C ASP A 257 8.59 -8.50 -1.20
N SER A 258 9.16 -7.73 -0.25
CA SER A 258 10.03 -8.27 0.81
C SER A 258 9.27 -9.20 1.76
N MET A 259 8.05 -8.84 2.16
CA MET A 259 7.20 -9.67 3.01
C MET A 259 6.76 -10.95 2.29
N VAL A 260 6.40 -10.87 1.01
CA VAL A 260 6.11 -12.06 0.18
C VAL A 260 7.34 -12.96 0.05
N ALA A 261 8.54 -12.40 0.06
CA ALA A 261 9.80 -13.16 0.12
C ALA A 261 10.12 -13.72 1.53
N GLY A 262 9.28 -13.53 2.53
CA GLY A 262 9.50 -13.95 3.91
C GLY A 262 10.64 -13.20 4.61
N CYS A 263 11.01 -12.02 4.12
CA CYS A 263 12.01 -11.13 4.71
C CYS A 263 11.33 -10.14 5.67
N VAL A 264 11.87 -9.97 6.87
CA VAL A 264 11.31 -9.03 7.87
C VAL A 264 11.63 -7.59 7.42
N PRO A 265 10.62 -6.76 7.14
CA PRO A 265 10.87 -5.39 6.71
C PRO A 265 11.39 -4.52 7.86
N VAL A 266 12.36 -3.65 7.56
CA VAL A 266 12.86 -2.62 8.46
C VAL A 266 12.37 -1.27 7.95
N PHE A 267 11.49 -0.61 8.70
CA PHE A 267 10.94 0.69 8.36
C PHE A 267 11.67 1.81 9.11
N PHE A 268 11.74 2.98 8.48
CA PHE A 268 12.46 4.14 9.00
C PHE A 268 11.55 5.33 9.30
N HIS A 269 10.29 5.24 8.84
CA HIS A 269 9.26 6.23 9.09
C HIS A 269 7.90 5.52 9.29
N PRO A 270 7.09 5.92 10.29
CA PRO A 270 5.80 5.23 10.56
C PRO A 270 4.81 5.32 9.39
N GLY A 271 4.91 6.38 8.58
CA GLY A 271 4.15 6.53 7.35
C GLY A 271 4.41 5.46 6.29
N SER A 272 5.47 4.65 6.44
CA SER A 272 5.78 3.60 5.49
C SER A 272 4.87 2.38 5.61
N ALA A 273 4.29 2.13 6.79
CA ALA A 273 3.39 0.99 7.02
C ALA A 273 2.39 1.20 8.16
N TYR A 274 2.80 1.72 9.32
CA TYR A 274 2.08 1.60 10.58
C TYR A 274 0.77 2.39 10.66
N VAL A 275 0.71 3.52 9.93
CA VAL A 275 -0.49 4.36 9.81
C VAL A 275 -1.16 4.22 8.44
N GLN A 276 -0.79 3.20 7.67
CA GLN A 276 -1.26 3.00 6.29
C GLN A 276 -2.23 1.81 6.18
N TYR A 277 -1.72 0.60 6.28
CA TYR A 277 -2.39 -0.64 5.91
C TYR A 277 -3.19 -1.23 7.09
N LEU A 278 -4.06 -0.41 7.71
CA LEU A 278 -4.71 -0.68 8.99
C LEU A 278 -5.62 -1.91 8.98
N TRP A 279 -6.16 -2.27 7.82
CA TRP A 279 -6.98 -3.48 7.67
C TRP A 279 -6.15 -4.74 7.41
N HIS A 280 -4.95 -4.59 6.85
CA HIS A 280 -4.13 -5.68 6.34
C HIS A 280 -3.03 -6.13 7.31
N LEU A 281 -2.46 -5.20 8.07
CA LEU A 281 -1.35 -5.44 8.98
C LEU A 281 -1.79 -5.42 10.44
N PRO A 282 -1.16 -6.23 11.32
CA PRO A 282 -1.41 -6.17 12.75
C PRO A 282 -1.10 -4.79 13.33
N ARG A 283 -1.88 -4.35 14.32
CA ARG A 283 -1.62 -3.09 15.04
C ARG A 283 -0.26 -3.09 15.73
N ASN A 284 0.12 -4.22 16.32
CA ASN A 284 1.45 -4.38 16.90
C ASN A 284 2.48 -4.65 15.81
N TYR A 285 3.15 -3.60 15.37
CA TYR A 285 4.15 -3.64 14.31
C TYR A 285 5.39 -4.47 14.65
N THR A 286 5.73 -4.64 15.94
CA THR A 286 6.91 -5.41 16.36
C THR A 286 6.78 -6.91 16.07
N ARG A 287 5.56 -7.38 15.75
CA ARG A 287 5.31 -8.76 15.37
C ARG A 287 5.84 -9.10 13.98
N TYR A 288 5.92 -8.13 13.06
CA TYR A 288 6.24 -8.37 11.65
C TYR A 288 7.33 -7.47 11.08
N SER A 289 7.83 -6.50 11.85
CA SER A 289 8.78 -5.50 11.35
C SER A 289 9.69 -4.97 12.45
N VAL A 290 10.79 -4.33 12.03
CA VAL A 290 11.67 -3.54 12.90
C VAL A 290 11.52 -2.07 12.54
N PHE A 291 11.49 -1.20 13.54
CA PHE A 291 11.52 0.25 13.36
C PHE A 291 12.88 0.81 13.80
N ILE A 292 13.50 1.57 12.91
CA ILE A 292 14.71 2.36 13.19
C ILE A 292 14.42 3.78 12.68
N SER A 293 14.51 4.78 13.55
CA SER A 293 14.18 6.17 13.16
C SER A 293 15.11 6.68 12.06
N GLU A 294 14.54 7.29 11.02
CA GLU A 294 15.33 7.91 9.95
C GLU A 294 16.20 9.07 10.47
N ASP A 295 15.79 9.74 11.55
CA ASP A 295 16.58 10.81 12.17
C ASP A 295 17.85 10.25 12.83
N GLU A 296 17.75 9.10 13.52
CA GLU A 296 18.93 8.44 14.11
C GLU A 296 19.94 7.96 13.05
N VAL A 297 19.42 7.46 11.90
CA VAL A 297 20.27 7.09 10.77
C VAL A 297 20.95 8.32 10.16
N ARG A 298 20.19 9.40 9.96
CA ARG A 298 20.68 10.66 9.38
C ARG A 298 21.76 11.29 10.22
N GLU A 299 21.60 11.24 11.54
CA GLU A 299 22.56 11.77 12.51
C GLU A 299 23.75 10.84 12.78
N GLY A 300 23.80 9.68 12.15
CA GLY A 300 24.87 8.69 12.33
C GLY A 300 24.89 8.04 13.73
N LYS A 301 23.78 8.10 14.45
CA LYS A 301 23.65 7.58 15.83
C LYS A 301 23.41 6.08 15.88
N VAL A 302 23.06 5.44 14.76
CA VAL A 302 22.71 4.02 14.72
C VAL A 302 23.47 3.29 13.63
N SER A 303 24.08 2.17 14.02
CA SER A 303 24.57 1.13 13.11
C SER A 303 23.43 0.15 12.83
N ILE A 304 23.07 0.00 11.56
CA ILE A 304 22.01 -0.93 11.14
C ILE A 304 22.38 -2.37 11.51
N GLU A 305 23.65 -2.77 11.26
CA GLU A 305 24.10 -4.11 11.59
C GLU A 305 24.02 -4.39 13.10
N GLU A 306 24.46 -3.47 13.95
CA GLU A 306 24.39 -3.62 15.39
C GLU A 306 22.96 -3.67 15.90
N ALA A 307 22.08 -2.78 15.39
CA ALA A 307 20.68 -2.73 15.77
C ALA A 307 19.95 -4.05 15.44
N LEU A 308 20.21 -4.60 14.25
CA LEU A 308 19.58 -5.85 13.80
C LEU A 308 20.22 -7.09 14.45
N SER A 309 21.49 -7.04 14.85
CA SER A 309 22.17 -8.15 15.54
C SER A 309 21.72 -8.33 17.00
N ARG A 310 20.97 -7.39 17.56
CA ARG A 310 20.41 -7.49 18.93
C ARG A 310 19.21 -8.43 19.04
N PHE A 311 18.57 -8.76 17.92
CA PHE A 311 17.45 -9.68 17.92
C PHE A 311 17.95 -11.12 18.07
N THR A 312 17.35 -11.87 19.01
CA THR A 312 17.64 -13.30 19.17
C THR A 312 17.09 -14.10 18.01
N GLU A 313 17.61 -15.31 17.77
CA GLU A 313 17.10 -16.20 16.73
C GLU A 313 15.60 -16.51 16.91
N GLU A 314 15.13 -16.63 18.16
CA GLU A 314 13.73 -16.85 18.48
C GLU A 314 12.86 -15.65 18.06
N GLN A 315 13.29 -14.43 18.39
CA GLN A 315 12.59 -13.20 17.97
C GLN A 315 12.53 -13.07 16.45
N VAL A 316 13.63 -13.34 15.76
CA VAL A 316 13.70 -13.31 14.31
C VAL A 316 12.75 -14.35 13.71
N ARG A 317 12.74 -15.58 14.25
CA ARG A 317 11.84 -16.66 13.80
C ARG A 317 10.39 -16.24 13.97
N ALA A 318 10.01 -15.73 15.14
CA ALA A 318 8.65 -15.29 15.42
C ALA A 318 8.18 -14.18 14.45
N MET A 319 9.04 -13.18 14.19
CA MET A 319 8.73 -12.13 13.20
C MET A 319 8.59 -12.69 11.77
N ARG A 320 9.47 -13.60 11.37
CA ARG A 320 9.39 -14.25 10.04
C ARG A 320 8.13 -15.09 9.89
N ASP A 321 7.78 -15.87 10.90
CA ASP A 321 6.57 -16.69 10.88
C ASP A 321 5.34 -15.81 10.73
N GLU A 322 5.30 -14.65 11.41
CA GLU A 322 4.22 -13.69 11.27
C GLU A 322 4.19 -13.06 9.86
N VAL A 323 5.35 -12.62 9.32
CA VAL A 323 5.45 -12.09 7.95
C VAL A 323 4.95 -13.12 6.93
N ILE A 324 5.36 -14.38 7.05
CA ILE A 324 4.94 -15.45 6.15
C ILE A 324 3.44 -15.74 6.31
N ARG A 325 2.91 -15.72 7.53
CA ARG A 325 1.48 -15.87 7.81
C ARG A 325 0.63 -14.77 7.18
N LEU A 326 1.16 -13.55 7.10
CA LEU A 326 0.48 -12.39 6.52
C LEU A 326 0.42 -12.41 4.99
N ILE A 327 1.20 -13.25 4.29
CA ILE A 327 1.28 -13.27 2.82
C ILE A 327 -0.10 -13.22 2.14
N PRO A 328 -1.10 -14.06 2.49
CA PRO A 328 -2.41 -14.01 1.84
C PRO A 328 -3.05 -12.62 1.91
N ARG A 329 -2.98 -11.97 3.06
CA ARG A 329 -3.56 -10.63 3.29
C ARG A 329 -2.86 -9.49 2.53
N LEU A 330 -1.71 -9.76 1.91
CA LEU A 330 -0.86 -8.77 1.23
C LEU A 330 -0.82 -8.94 -0.29
N ILE A 331 -1.36 -10.04 -0.80
CA ILE A 331 -1.38 -10.35 -2.24
C ILE A 331 -2.80 -10.29 -2.78
N TYR A 332 -2.93 -10.08 -4.07
CA TYR A 332 -4.19 -10.21 -4.81
C TYR A 332 -4.13 -11.51 -5.61
N ALA A 333 -5.06 -12.42 -5.38
CA ALA A 333 -5.20 -13.63 -6.18
C ALA A 333 -5.41 -13.29 -7.67
N ASP A 334 -5.18 -14.24 -8.56
CA ASP A 334 -5.55 -14.08 -9.97
C ASP A 334 -7.03 -13.66 -10.05
N PRO A 335 -7.37 -12.53 -10.67
CA PRO A 335 -8.74 -12.04 -10.71
C PRO A 335 -9.76 -13.01 -11.36
N ARG A 336 -9.27 -14.03 -12.05
CA ARG A 336 -10.08 -15.10 -12.66
C ARG A 336 -10.38 -16.25 -11.70
N SER A 337 -9.77 -16.22 -10.51
CA SER A 337 -9.86 -17.24 -9.47
C SER A 337 -10.21 -16.62 -8.13
N ARG A 338 -10.31 -17.45 -7.08
CA ARG A 338 -10.52 -17.07 -5.70
C ARG A 338 -9.73 -18.01 -4.78
N LEU A 339 -9.22 -17.48 -3.69
CA LEU A 339 -8.73 -18.28 -2.56
C LEU A 339 -9.93 -18.63 -1.68
N GLU A 340 -10.17 -19.92 -1.46
CA GLU A 340 -11.38 -20.41 -0.80
C GLU A 340 -11.28 -20.32 0.73
N ASN A 341 -10.09 -20.52 1.28
CA ASN A 341 -9.88 -20.68 2.72
C ASN A 341 -9.12 -19.50 3.35
N SER A 342 -8.18 -18.91 2.63
CA SER A 342 -7.30 -17.89 3.21
C SER A 342 -7.76 -16.46 2.97
N GLY A 343 -8.63 -16.23 1.99
CA GLY A 343 -8.92 -14.90 1.50
C GLY A 343 -7.67 -14.23 0.93
N ASP A 344 -7.80 -13.05 0.34
CA ASP A 344 -6.68 -12.27 -0.18
C ASP A 344 -6.80 -10.78 0.22
N ALA A 345 -5.89 -9.92 -0.26
CA ALA A 345 -5.92 -8.50 0.04
C ALA A 345 -7.20 -7.81 -0.47
N PHE A 346 -7.83 -8.33 -1.53
CA PHE A 346 -9.11 -7.84 -2.03
C PHE A 346 -10.23 -8.13 -1.02
N ASP A 347 -10.32 -9.35 -0.49
CA ASP A 347 -11.37 -9.73 0.45
C ASP A 347 -11.27 -8.88 1.73
N VAL A 348 -10.06 -8.69 2.26
CA VAL A 348 -9.79 -7.82 3.42
C VAL A 348 -10.18 -6.36 3.14
N ALA A 349 -9.91 -5.85 1.95
CA ALA A 349 -10.25 -4.48 1.59
C ALA A 349 -11.78 -4.29 1.47
N VAL A 350 -12.48 -5.24 0.85
CA VAL A 350 -13.95 -5.18 0.71
C VAL A 350 -14.63 -5.28 2.08
N GLU A 351 -14.16 -6.19 2.97
CA GLU A 351 -14.64 -6.28 4.35
C GLU A 351 -14.47 -4.95 5.08
N GLY A 352 -13.27 -4.34 5.03
CA GLY A 352 -13.01 -3.05 5.65
C GLY A 352 -13.88 -1.91 5.12
N VAL A 353 -14.20 -1.91 3.81
CA VAL A 353 -15.15 -0.95 3.23
C VAL A 353 -16.56 -1.17 3.76
N ILE A 354 -17.03 -2.40 3.82
CA ILE A 354 -18.38 -2.74 4.33
C ILE A 354 -18.52 -2.33 5.79
N GLU A 355 -17.57 -2.71 6.66
CA GLU A 355 -17.54 -2.33 8.06
C GLU A 355 -17.59 -0.81 8.25
N ARG A 356 -16.83 -0.08 7.43
CA ARG A 356 -16.83 1.38 7.45
C ARG A 356 -18.19 1.95 7.03
N ALA A 357 -18.77 1.49 5.93
CA ALA A 357 -20.07 1.95 5.44
C ALA A 357 -21.16 1.70 6.49
N GLU A 358 -21.16 0.54 7.14
CA GLU A 358 -22.09 0.21 8.23
C GLU A 358 -21.90 1.10 9.46
N LYS A 359 -20.65 1.39 9.82
CA LYS A 359 -20.34 2.33 10.91
C LYS A 359 -20.90 3.71 10.60
N LEU A 360 -20.61 4.25 9.39
CA LEU A 360 -21.12 5.56 8.98
C LEU A 360 -22.66 5.61 8.92
N ARG A 361 -23.29 4.52 8.52
CA ARG A 361 -24.77 4.40 8.53
C ARG A 361 -25.33 4.48 9.94
N ARG A 362 -24.74 3.77 10.90
CA ARG A 362 -25.13 3.85 12.31
C ARG A 362 -24.97 5.26 12.88
N GLU A 363 -23.80 5.88 12.63
CA GLU A 363 -23.54 7.26 13.08
C GLU A 363 -24.55 8.27 12.51
N MET A 364 -24.99 8.10 11.25
CA MET A 364 -26.02 8.97 10.66
C MET A 364 -27.38 8.80 11.36
N LEU A 365 -27.79 7.56 11.66
CA LEU A 365 -29.06 7.30 12.37
C LEU A 365 -29.05 7.83 13.82
N GLU A 366 -27.90 7.78 14.48
CA GLU A 366 -27.73 8.34 15.84
C GLU A 366 -27.74 9.87 15.84
N LEU A 367 -27.22 10.51 14.77
CA LEU A 367 -27.14 11.98 14.63
C LEU A 367 -28.48 12.63 14.22
N GLU A 368 -29.43 11.90 13.65
CA GLU A 368 -30.78 12.43 13.41
C GLU A 368 -31.50 12.84 14.74
N GLY A 369 -30.94 12.44 15.91
CA GLY A 369 -31.38 12.87 17.25
C GLY A 369 -30.63 14.08 17.85
N PHE A 370 -29.46 14.49 17.31
CA PHE A 370 -28.63 15.60 17.83
C PHE A 370 -27.84 16.27 16.73
N SER A 371 -28.15 17.53 16.45
CA SER A 371 -27.39 18.36 15.51
C SER A 371 -26.05 18.77 16.11
N SER A 372 -25.01 18.00 15.88
CA SER A 372 -23.63 18.45 16.08
C SER A 372 -22.84 18.22 14.80
N PRO A 373 -22.18 19.23 14.20
CA PRO A 373 -21.35 18.99 13.03
C PRO A 373 -20.21 18.05 13.43
N LEU A 374 -20.05 16.96 12.72
CA LEU A 374 -18.89 16.08 12.81
C LEU A 374 -17.64 16.94 12.59
N GLN A 375 -16.98 17.30 13.68
CA GLN A 375 -15.64 17.85 13.62
C GLN A 375 -14.76 16.75 13.03
N GLU A 376 -14.22 16.97 11.80
CA GLU A 376 -13.12 16.16 11.26
C GLU A 376 -11.97 16.26 12.28
N SER A 377 -11.91 15.31 13.19
CA SER A 377 -10.74 15.18 14.04
C SER A 377 -9.57 14.83 13.12
N ASN A 378 -8.51 15.60 13.11
CA ASN A 378 -7.31 15.43 12.30
C ASN A 378 -6.58 14.09 12.54
N SER A 379 -7.18 13.16 13.27
CA SER A 379 -6.53 11.95 13.76
C SER A 379 -7.38 10.69 13.69
N TRP A 380 -8.41 10.61 12.84
CA TRP A 380 -9.27 9.40 12.78
C TRP A 380 -8.48 8.11 12.50
N LYS A 381 -7.37 8.17 11.77
CA LYS A 381 -6.48 7.02 11.54
C LYS A 381 -5.84 6.55 12.83
N TYR A 382 -5.62 7.44 13.76
CA TYR A 382 -5.14 7.12 15.12
C TYR A 382 -6.23 6.49 15.99
N PHE A 383 -7.51 6.78 15.75
CA PHE A 383 -8.62 6.07 16.39
C PHE A 383 -8.61 4.56 16.12
N LEU A 384 -8.23 4.17 14.92
CA LEU A 384 -8.08 2.76 14.56
C LEU A 384 -6.86 2.12 15.22
N VAL A 385 -5.85 2.91 15.56
CA VAL A 385 -4.60 2.45 16.19
C VAL A 385 -4.66 2.52 17.73
N GLY A 386 -5.58 3.26 18.31
CA GLY A 386 -5.89 3.24 19.75
C GLY A 386 -5.75 4.57 20.48
N SER A 387 -6.85 5.04 21.03
CA SER A 387 -7.07 6.10 22.00
C SER A 387 -6.93 7.56 21.55
N GLU A 388 -7.86 8.40 22.04
CA GLU A 388 -7.89 9.87 21.97
C GLU A 388 -6.69 10.57 22.64
N ARG A 389 -5.66 9.81 23.02
CA ARG A 389 -4.45 10.33 23.67
C ARG A 389 -3.33 10.46 22.65
N LYS A 390 -2.38 11.36 22.94
CA LYS A 390 -1.15 11.60 22.17
C LYS A 390 -0.51 10.27 21.74
N HIS A 391 -0.41 10.05 20.43
CA HIS A 391 0.11 8.81 19.87
C HIS A 391 1.63 8.90 19.72
N GLU A 392 2.33 7.75 19.84
CA GLU A 392 3.81 7.68 19.73
C GLU A 392 4.35 8.24 18.41
N TRP A 393 3.52 8.21 17.31
CA TRP A 393 3.91 8.69 15.99
C TRP A 393 3.56 10.16 15.70
N ASP A 394 2.91 10.87 16.64
CA ASP A 394 2.44 12.26 16.39
C ASP A 394 3.57 13.20 15.99
N HIS A 395 4.75 13.07 16.59
CA HIS A 395 5.91 13.91 16.30
C HIS A 395 6.42 13.76 14.85
N PHE A 396 6.19 12.63 14.18
CA PHE A 396 6.53 12.45 12.78
C PHE A 396 5.61 13.22 11.83
N PHE A 397 4.39 13.53 12.26
CA PHE A 397 3.35 14.12 11.40
C PHE A 397 2.96 15.54 11.76
N PHE A 398 3.15 15.97 13.03
CA PHE A 398 2.66 17.26 13.54
C PHE A 398 3.76 18.26 13.92
N GLU A 399 5.00 17.84 14.20
CA GLU A 399 6.04 18.74 14.69
C GLU A 399 6.87 19.46 13.60
N LYS A 400 6.76 19.12 12.33
CA LYS A 400 7.49 19.80 11.23
C LYS A 400 6.71 20.97 10.62
N LYS A 401 6.31 21.96 11.42
CA LYS A 401 6.18 23.37 11.00
C LYS A 401 7.34 24.15 11.59
N ARG A 402 8.57 23.85 11.18
CA ARG A 402 9.70 24.76 11.38
C ARG A 402 10.47 24.90 10.06
N SER A 403 10.31 26.12 9.50
CA SER A 403 11.02 26.80 8.39
C SER A 403 10.85 26.22 7.01
#